data_84b9b7b61beeb6b9264a3ce129c2f5f9
#
_entry.id   84b9b7b61beeb6b9264a3ce129c2f5f9
#
_cell.length_a   1.000
_cell.length_b   1.000
_cell.length_c   1.000
_cell.angle_alpha   90.00
_cell.angle_beta   90.00
_cell.angle_gamma   90.00
#
_symmetry.space_group_name_H-M   'P 1'
#
loop_
_entity.id
_entity.type
_entity.pdbx_description
1 polymer ?
#
loop_
_entity_poly.entity_id
_entity_poly.type
_entity_poly.pdbx_seq_one_letter_code
_entity_poly.pdbx_strand_id
1 'polypeptide(L)'
;HDCLGRIEHRRLGLAYISGLMSKLEAKSAEPMALEFLGGDGVRPLQRFMKECRWDHAAMETQHQALLSPLVADPQGMINVDSCEFIKKGKESVGVARQYCGSVGKVENCQSGVFVGYSSEKGYGLLTGRLYMPEIWFSPEYEQRRKDNWVPEDLTFQTKPQIALELIHRVAQTRLFPGRWIGCDATFGSDIHFLESLPKDYYYFADVRSHTQVFLKKPKVQVPPYSGRGRKPKRLQLSSGQPQPQTVADIARSRKCRWKSVILAEGAKGPIVAQVARFLVYPSRNGLPHDSSVWLFIRKASDGKIKFSFSNAPNDMPLWEMCKASMMRWPIEQCFEEGKGQLGMDHYEHRSWPAWHRHMI
;
A
#
# COMPACT_ATOMS: atom_id res chain seq x y z
N HIS A 1 -18.52 -19.39 -9.70
CA HIS A 1 -19.69 -19.36 -10.59
C HIS A 1 -20.88 -18.60 -9.99
N ASP A 2 -21.10 -18.66 -8.68
CA ASP A 2 -22.31 -18.12 -8.04
C ASP A 2 -22.31 -16.58 -7.98
N CYS A 3 -21.16 -15.94 -7.90
CA CYS A 3 -21.02 -14.49 -7.89
C CYS A 3 -21.51 -13.81 -9.19
N LEU A 4 -21.48 -14.51 -10.31
CA LEU A 4 -21.88 -13.99 -11.64
C LEU A 4 -23.36 -14.24 -11.95
N GLY A 5 -24.02 -15.16 -11.26
CA GLY A 5 -25.43 -15.51 -11.43
C GLY A 5 -25.74 -16.13 -12.79
N ARG A 6 -26.15 -15.31 -13.77
CA ARG A 6 -26.63 -15.78 -15.08
C ARG A 6 -25.53 -16.40 -15.93
N ILE A 7 -25.90 -17.35 -16.81
CA ILE A 7 -24.96 -18.04 -17.69
C ILE A 7 -24.27 -17.08 -18.68
N GLU A 8 -24.98 -16.06 -19.14
CA GLU A 8 -24.43 -15.02 -20.01
C GLU A 8 -23.32 -14.24 -19.32
N HIS A 9 -23.50 -13.91 -18.03
CA HIS A 9 -22.46 -13.23 -17.25
C HIS A 9 -21.24 -14.12 -17.03
N ARG A 10 -21.44 -15.44 -16.87
CA ARG A 10 -20.32 -16.40 -16.76
C ARG A 10 -19.51 -16.46 -18.05
N ARG A 11 -20.20 -16.46 -19.22
CA ARG A 11 -19.54 -16.41 -20.53
C ARG A 11 -18.74 -15.11 -20.71
N LEU A 12 -19.33 -13.97 -20.36
CA LEU A 12 -18.66 -12.67 -20.45
C LEU A 12 -17.48 -12.57 -19.49
N GLY A 13 -17.62 -13.04 -18.25
CA GLY A 13 -16.54 -13.09 -17.26
C GLY A 13 -15.39 -13.99 -17.71
N LEU A 14 -15.67 -15.16 -18.28
CA LEU A 14 -14.66 -16.05 -18.85
C LEU A 14 -13.91 -15.38 -20.01
N ALA A 15 -14.63 -14.76 -20.93
CA ALA A 15 -14.01 -14.02 -22.04
C ALA A 15 -13.14 -12.86 -21.54
N TYR A 16 -13.56 -12.16 -20.49
CA TYR A 16 -12.79 -11.07 -19.88
C TYR A 16 -11.49 -11.58 -19.28
N ILE A 17 -11.54 -12.62 -18.44
CA ILE A 17 -10.34 -13.22 -17.81
C ILE A 17 -9.41 -13.79 -18.88
N SER A 18 -9.95 -14.50 -19.90
CA SER A 18 -9.16 -15.02 -21.03
C SER A 18 -8.47 -13.87 -21.78
N GLY A 19 -9.14 -12.74 -21.97
CA GLY A 19 -8.58 -11.55 -22.57
C GLY A 19 -7.42 -10.96 -21.75
N LEU A 20 -7.56 -10.85 -20.42
CA LEU A 20 -6.49 -10.41 -19.54
C LEU A 20 -5.26 -11.34 -19.59
N MET A 21 -5.48 -12.64 -19.68
CA MET A 21 -4.42 -13.67 -19.75
C MET A 21 -3.86 -13.88 -21.16
N SER A 22 -4.45 -13.27 -22.20
CA SER A 22 -4.04 -13.42 -23.58
C SER A 22 -2.77 -12.61 -23.91
N LYS A 23 -2.28 -12.77 -25.16
CA LYS A 23 -1.17 -12.00 -25.72
C LYS A 23 -1.62 -10.69 -26.39
N LEU A 24 -2.86 -10.26 -26.20
CA LEU A 24 -3.35 -8.97 -26.73
C LEU A 24 -2.50 -7.80 -26.19
N GLU A 25 -2.06 -6.92 -27.08
CA GLU A 25 -1.31 -5.72 -26.71
C GLU A 25 -2.19 -4.73 -25.94
N ALA A 26 -3.45 -4.57 -26.35
CA ALA A 26 -4.44 -3.76 -25.66
C ALA A 26 -5.48 -4.66 -24.99
N LYS A 27 -5.55 -4.62 -23.66
CA LYS A 27 -6.45 -5.44 -22.85
C LYS A 27 -7.62 -4.61 -22.29
N SER A 28 -8.28 -3.86 -23.19
CA SER A 28 -9.55 -3.20 -22.90
C SER A 28 -10.73 -4.02 -23.43
N ALA A 29 -11.95 -3.63 -23.05
CA ALA A 29 -13.13 -4.46 -23.34
C ALA A 29 -13.35 -4.75 -24.84
N GLU A 30 -13.04 -3.78 -25.71
CA GLU A 30 -13.27 -3.94 -27.16
C GLU A 30 -12.32 -4.95 -27.80
N PRO A 31 -10.97 -4.86 -27.70
CA PRO A 31 -10.07 -5.89 -28.22
C PRO A 31 -10.33 -7.28 -27.66
N MET A 32 -10.63 -7.39 -26.35
CA MET A 32 -10.95 -8.67 -25.74
C MET A 32 -12.26 -9.26 -26.29
N ALA A 33 -13.28 -8.43 -26.52
CA ALA A 33 -14.54 -8.90 -27.08
C ALA A 33 -14.37 -9.35 -28.53
N LEU A 34 -13.65 -8.59 -29.35
CA LEU A 34 -13.39 -8.96 -30.75
C LEU A 34 -12.68 -10.30 -30.85
N GLU A 35 -11.71 -10.58 -29.99
CA GLU A 35 -10.96 -11.83 -29.97
C GLU A 35 -11.79 -13.03 -29.50
N PHE A 36 -12.56 -12.87 -28.40
CA PHE A 36 -13.19 -14.01 -27.72
C PHE A 36 -14.69 -14.14 -27.93
N LEU A 37 -15.38 -13.10 -28.42
CA LEU A 37 -16.85 -13.07 -28.54
C LEU A 37 -17.33 -12.63 -29.92
N GLY A 38 -16.47 -12.04 -30.74
CA GLY A 38 -16.85 -11.39 -32.00
C GLY A 38 -17.39 -9.95 -31.80
N GLY A 39 -17.69 -9.25 -32.92
CA GLY A 39 -18.11 -7.85 -32.90
C GLY A 39 -19.35 -7.55 -32.06
N ASP A 40 -20.32 -8.45 -32.07
CA ASP A 40 -21.56 -8.35 -31.29
C ASP A 40 -21.32 -8.46 -29.77
N GLY A 41 -20.14 -8.97 -29.35
CA GLY A 41 -19.75 -9.12 -27.97
C GLY A 41 -19.24 -7.84 -27.30
N VAL A 42 -18.89 -6.80 -28.05
CA VAL A 42 -18.28 -5.57 -27.54
C VAL A 42 -19.18 -4.85 -26.53
N ARG A 43 -20.40 -4.49 -26.95
CA ARG A 43 -21.35 -3.83 -26.03
C ARG A 43 -21.76 -4.69 -24.84
N PRO A 44 -22.08 -5.99 -25.00
CA PRO A 44 -22.33 -6.89 -23.87
C PRO A 44 -21.18 -6.91 -22.86
N LEU A 45 -19.90 -6.97 -23.29
CA LEU A 45 -18.76 -7.01 -22.41
C LEU A 45 -18.56 -5.66 -21.68
N GLN A 46 -18.73 -4.53 -22.36
CA GLN A 46 -18.70 -3.20 -21.74
C GLN A 46 -19.80 -3.06 -20.66
N ARG A 47 -21.03 -3.50 -20.96
CA ARG A 47 -22.14 -3.48 -20.01
C ARG A 47 -21.94 -4.45 -18.84
N PHE A 48 -21.32 -5.59 -19.08
CA PHE A 48 -20.97 -6.55 -18.03
C PHE A 48 -20.10 -5.91 -16.95
N MET A 49 -19.11 -5.11 -17.34
CA MET A 49 -18.24 -4.42 -16.40
C MET A 49 -18.94 -3.25 -15.70
N LYS A 50 -19.80 -2.51 -16.37
CA LYS A 50 -20.44 -1.31 -15.84
C LYS A 50 -21.79 -1.57 -15.19
N GLU A 51 -22.72 -2.23 -15.89
CA GLU A 51 -24.15 -2.21 -15.61
C GLU A 51 -24.69 -3.53 -15.02
N CYS A 52 -24.12 -4.65 -15.42
CA CYS A 52 -24.62 -5.94 -14.95
C CYS A 52 -24.48 -6.08 -13.44
N ARG A 53 -25.52 -6.61 -12.83
CA ARG A 53 -25.51 -6.87 -11.38
C ARG A 53 -24.80 -8.22 -11.14
N TRP A 54 -23.58 -8.13 -10.63
CA TRP A 54 -22.85 -9.26 -10.07
C TRP A 54 -22.03 -8.81 -8.87
N ASP A 55 -21.84 -9.71 -7.94
CA ASP A 55 -21.26 -9.42 -6.64
C ASP A 55 -19.74 -9.51 -6.72
N HIS A 56 -19.10 -8.36 -6.86
CA HIS A 56 -17.64 -8.28 -6.87
C HIS A 56 -17.02 -8.51 -5.48
N ALA A 57 -17.74 -8.22 -4.39
CA ALA A 57 -17.24 -8.50 -3.05
C ALA A 57 -17.23 -10.01 -2.76
N ALA A 58 -18.27 -10.73 -3.20
CA ALA A 58 -18.27 -12.20 -3.16
C ALA A 58 -17.16 -12.79 -4.06
N MET A 59 -16.86 -12.18 -5.21
CA MET A 59 -15.75 -12.60 -6.08
C MET A 59 -14.40 -12.40 -5.36
N GLU A 60 -14.18 -11.26 -4.71
CA GLU A 60 -12.99 -11.00 -3.89
C GLU A 60 -12.84 -12.06 -2.78
N THR A 61 -13.93 -12.39 -2.10
CA THR A 61 -13.94 -13.43 -1.06
C THR A 61 -13.54 -14.80 -1.62
N GLN A 62 -14.07 -15.18 -2.79
CA GLN A 62 -13.69 -16.42 -3.46
C GLN A 62 -12.23 -16.43 -3.93
N HIS A 63 -11.74 -15.32 -4.48
CA HIS A 63 -10.33 -15.15 -4.82
C HIS A 63 -9.44 -15.36 -3.59
N GLN A 64 -9.75 -14.71 -2.46
CA GLN A 64 -9.00 -14.88 -1.21
C GLN A 64 -9.02 -16.33 -0.71
N ALA A 65 -10.18 -17.00 -0.78
CA ALA A 65 -10.31 -18.40 -0.38
C ALA A 65 -9.49 -19.37 -1.27
N LEU A 66 -9.37 -19.07 -2.56
CA LEU A 66 -8.54 -19.85 -3.50
C LEU A 66 -7.05 -19.58 -3.32
N LEU A 67 -6.67 -18.34 -3.03
CA LEU A 67 -5.26 -17.93 -2.87
C LEU A 67 -4.67 -18.38 -1.52
N SER A 68 -5.46 -18.30 -0.45
CA SER A 68 -5.00 -18.58 0.91
C SER A 68 -4.28 -19.92 1.05
N PRO A 69 -4.78 -21.08 0.60
CA PRO A 69 -4.09 -22.36 0.72
C PRO A 69 -2.71 -22.39 0.05
N LEU A 70 -2.50 -21.55 -0.95
CA LEU A 70 -1.26 -21.50 -1.74
C LEU A 70 -0.18 -20.67 -1.06
N VAL A 71 -0.56 -19.58 -0.40
CA VAL A 71 0.41 -18.59 0.09
C VAL A 71 0.40 -18.39 1.61
N ALA A 72 -0.64 -18.85 2.33
CA ALA A 72 -0.78 -18.59 3.76
C ALA A 72 0.35 -19.20 4.59
N ASP A 73 0.94 -18.40 5.46
CA ASP A 73 2.06 -18.77 6.34
C ASP A 73 2.03 -17.91 7.61
N PRO A 74 2.20 -18.51 8.82
CA PRO A 74 2.23 -17.75 10.07
C PRO A 74 3.34 -16.70 10.16
N GLN A 75 4.38 -16.80 9.35
CA GLN A 75 5.46 -15.81 9.25
C GLN A 75 5.24 -14.80 8.13
N GLY A 76 4.09 -14.84 7.44
CA GLY A 76 3.77 -13.98 6.32
C GLY A 76 3.60 -12.50 6.70
N MET A 77 3.44 -11.69 5.67
CA MET A 77 3.27 -10.24 5.77
C MET A 77 2.07 -9.78 4.97
N ILE A 78 1.18 -9.04 5.61
CA ILE A 78 0.15 -8.23 4.94
C ILE A 78 0.83 -6.95 4.47
N ASN A 79 0.81 -6.67 3.17
CA ASN A 79 1.43 -5.49 2.59
C ASN A 79 0.36 -4.49 2.14
N VAL A 80 0.62 -3.21 2.30
CA VAL A 80 -0.21 -2.14 1.75
C VAL A 80 0.63 -1.18 0.92
N ASP A 81 0.10 -0.81 -0.23
CA ASP A 81 0.70 0.19 -1.11
C ASP A 81 -0.37 0.86 -1.99
N SER A 82 -0.02 1.96 -2.63
CA SER A 82 -0.86 2.62 -3.62
C SER A 82 -0.32 2.42 -5.03
N CYS A 83 -1.25 2.29 -5.99
CA CYS A 83 -0.90 2.17 -7.39
C CYS A 83 -1.66 3.22 -8.19
N GLU A 84 -0.94 3.99 -9.02
CA GLU A 84 -1.50 5.04 -9.86
C GLU A 84 -1.70 4.56 -11.29
N PHE A 85 -2.78 5.07 -11.91
CA PHE A 85 -3.21 4.80 -13.27
C PHE A 85 -3.37 6.12 -14.02
N ILE A 86 -2.45 6.43 -14.93
CA ILE A 86 -2.48 7.67 -15.71
C ILE A 86 -3.69 7.68 -16.64
N LYS A 87 -4.41 8.77 -16.68
CA LYS A 87 -5.59 8.96 -17.54
C LYS A 87 -5.48 10.27 -18.34
N LYS A 88 -5.80 10.20 -19.63
CA LYS A 88 -5.80 11.40 -20.50
C LYS A 88 -7.05 12.25 -20.28
N GLY A 89 -8.20 11.60 -20.03
CA GLY A 89 -9.49 12.24 -19.85
C GLY A 89 -9.80 12.64 -18.41
N LYS A 90 -10.89 13.39 -18.21
CA LYS A 90 -11.35 13.86 -16.90
C LYS A 90 -12.59 13.11 -16.38
N GLU A 91 -13.17 12.21 -17.19
CA GLU A 91 -14.48 11.61 -16.91
C GLU A 91 -14.41 10.32 -16.07
N SER A 92 -13.22 9.74 -15.89
CA SER A 92 -13.08 8.53 -15.07
C SER A 92 -13.24 8.84 -13.59
N VAL A 93 -13.98 7.99 -12.87
CA VAL A 93 -14.22 8.14 -11.44
C VAL A 93 -12.90 8.28 -10.65
N GLY A 94 -12.83 9.20 -9.71
CA GLY A 94 -11.63 9.42 -8.88
C GLY A 94 -10.43 10.03 -9.60
N VAL A 95 -10.54 10.42 -10.88
CA VAL A 95 -9.45 11.08 -11.60
C VAL A 95 -9.25 12.51 -11.11
N ALA A 96 -8.00 12.87 -10.88
CA ALA A 96 -7.59 14.23 -10.54
C ALA A 96 -6.10 14.43 -10.85
N ARG A 97 -5.66 15.68 -10.88
CA ARG A 97 -4.24 16.02 -10.88
C ARG A 97 -3.69 15.78 -9.47
N GLN A 98 -2.92 14.74 -9.31
CA GLN A 98 -2.32 14.34 -8.02
C GLN A 98 -0.91 13.78 -8.25
N TYR A 99 -0.13 13.65 -7.19
CA TYR A 99 1.20 13.06 -7.30
C TYR A 99 1.09 11.61 -7.78
N CYS A 100 1.83 11.30 -8.83
CA CYS A 100 1.89 9.98 -9.45
C CYS A 100 3.30 9.43 -9.24
N GLY A 101 3.42 8.44 -8.35
CA GLY A 101 4.72 7.85 -7.95
C GLY A 101 5.46 7.21 -9.11
N SER A 102 4.75 6.58 -10.04
CA SER A 102 5.35 5.90 -11.20
C SER A 102 6.09 6.83 -12.16
N VAL A 103 5.71 8.13 -12.20
CA VAL A 103 6.38 9.14 -13.05
C VAL A 103 7.06 10.25 -12.23
N GLY A 104 6.99 10.20 -10.91
CA GLY A 104 7.68 11.13 -10.01
C GLY A 104 7.20 12.60 -10.06
N LYS A 105 6.00 12.86 -10.59
CA LYS A 105 5.43 14.22 -10.75
C LYS A 105 3.93 14.23 -10.53
N VAL A 106 3.35 15.44 -10.47
CA VAL A 106 1.90 15.62 -10.49
C VAL A 106 1.37 15.35 -11.89
N GLU A 107 0.47 14.37 -12.02
CA GLU A 107 -0.13 13.94 -13.26
C GLU A 107 -1.64 13.72 -13.10
N ASN A 108 -2.38 13.72 -14.23
CA ASN A 108 -3.80 13.38 -14.22
C ASN A 108 -3.95 11.86 -14.11
N CYS A 109 -4.32 11.36 -12.95
CA CYS A 109 -4.38 9.93 -12.69
C CYS A 109 -5.47 9.55 -11.70
N GLN A 110 -5.85 8.27 -11.74
CA GLN A 110 -6.54 7.60 -10.64
C GLN A 110 -5.49 6.97 -9.71
N SER A 111 -5.82 6.79 -8.44
CA SER A 111 -4.98 6.05 -7.49
C SER A 111 -5.82 5.03 -6.75
N GLY A 112 -5.36 3.78 -6.71
CA GLY A 112 -5.95 2.73 -5.87
C GLY A 112 -5.06 2.45 -4.67
N VAL A 113 -5.68 2.14 -3.53
CA VAL A 113 -4.98 1.59 -2.36
C VAL A 113 -5.23 0.09 -2.36
N PHE A 114 -4.16 -0.69 -2.29
CA PHE A 114 -4.21 -2.15 -2.38
C PHE A 114 -3.59 -2.78 -1.14
N VAL A 115 -4.17 -3.91 -0.76
CA VAL A 115 -3.57 -4.82 0.23
C VAL A 115 -3.21 -6.10 -0.47
N GLY A 116 -1.97 -6.53 -0.30
CA GLY A 116 -1.44 -7.79 -0.76
C GLY A 116 -0.95 -8.63 0.41
N TYR A 117 -0.53 -9.83 0.11
CA TYR A 117 0.09 -10.74 1.05
C TYR A 117 1.34 -11.36 0.44
N SER A 118 2.34 -11.61 1.28
CA SER A 118 3.57 -12.28 0.88
C SER A 118 4.07 -13.21 1.98
N SER A 119 4.63 -14.33 1.57
CA SER A 119 5.30 -15.32 2.42
C SER A 119 6.40 -16.02 1.65
N GLU A 120 7.06 -17.00 2.27
CA GLU A 120 8.02 -17.87 1.55
C GLU A 120 7.34 -18.78 0.51
N LYS A 121 6.02 -18.99 0.61
CA LYS A 121 5.25 -19.82 -0.33
C LYS A 121 4.83 -19.07 -1.59
N GLY A 122 4.72 -17.75 -1.51
CA GLY A 122 4.28 -16.92 -2.62
C GLY A 122 3.66 -15.59 -2.18
N TYR A 123 3.06 -14.90 -3.12
CA TYR A 123 2.46 -13.58 -2.90
C TYR A 123 1.26 -13.36 -3.83
N GLY A 124 0.45 -12.35 -3.50
CA GLY A 124 -0.65 -11.92 -4.35
C GLY A 124 -1.37 -10.70 -3.77
N LEU A 125 -2.13 -10.02 -4.64
CA LEU A 125 -3.06 -8.98 -4.20
C LEU A 125 -4.29 -9.63 -3.57
N LEU A 126 -4.81 -9.05 -2.51
CA LEU A 126 -5.97 -9.56 -1.78
C LEU A 126 -7.21 -8.71 -2.01
N THR A 127 -7.05 -7.41 -2.03
CA THR A 127 -8.13 -6.45 -2.17
C THR A 127 -7.58 -5.09 -2.58
N GLY A 128 -8.44 -4.25 -3.13
CA GLY A 128 -8.11 -2.88 -3.47
C GLY A 128 -9.34 -1.98 -3.45
N ARG A 129 -9.09 -0.69 -3.23
CA ARG A 129 -10.13 0.34 -3.28
C ARG A 129 -9.64 1.59 -3.97
N LEU A 130 -10.48 2.14 -4.85
CA LEU A 130 -10.19 3.40 -5.52
C LEU A 130 -10.16 4.54 -4.50
N TYR A 131 -9.10 5.32 -4.50
CA TYR A 131 -9.02 6.57 -3.77
C TYR A 131 -9.82 7.64 -4.50
N MET A 132 -10.75 8.27 -3.77
CA MET A 132 -11.52 9.39 -4.27
C MET A 132 -10.93 10.68 -3.72
N PRO A 133 -10.27 11.52 -4.56
CA PRO A 133 -9.77 12.82 -4.13
C PRO A 133 -10.86 13.72 -3.54
N GLU A 134 -10.51 14.55 -2.56
CA GLU A 134 -11.47 15.39 -1.82
C GLU A 134 -12.34 16.26 -2.73
N ILE A 135 -11.80 16.74 -3.84
CA ILE A 135 -12.53 17.53 -4.85
C ILE A 135 -13.76 16.79 -5.39
N TRP A 136 -13.73 15.46 -5.43
CA TRP A 136 -14.86 14.65 -5.89
C TRP A 136 -16.08 14.72 -4.95
N PHE A 137 -15.91 15.20 -3.72
CA PHE A 137 -16.99 15.36 -2.74
C PHE A 137 -17.56 16.80 -2.73
N SER A 138 -17.03 17.70 -3.55
CA SER A 138 -17.57 19.04 -3.71
C SER A 138 -18.91 19.01 -4.46
N PRO A 139 -19.76 20.04 -4.33
CA PRO A 139 -21.05 20.15 -5.05
C PRO A 139 -20.91 20.07 -6.58
N GLU A 140 -19.82 20.60 -7.14
CA GLU A 140 -19.58 20.60 -8.59
C GLU A 140 -19.41 19.19 -9.17
N TYR A 141 -19.01 18.22 -8.32
CA TYR A 141 -18.81 16.84 -8.73
C TYR A 141 -20.00 15.93 -8.42
N GLU A 142 -21.10 16.44 -7.86
CA GLU A 142 -22.26 15.64 -7.49
C GLU A 142 -22.82 14.85 -8.69
N GLN A 143 -23.07 15.53 -9.82
CA GLN A 143 -23.58 14.87 -11.02
C GLN A 143 -22.59 13.81 -11.54
N ARG A 144 -21.28 14.10 -11.52
CA ARG A 144 -20.26 13.12 -11.92
C ARG A 144 -20.23 11.90 -11.02
N ARG A 145 -20.44 12.05 -9.72
CA ARG A 145 -20.56 10.90 -8.82
C ARG A 145 -21.75 10.02 -9.21
N LYS A 146 -22.91 10.62 -9.46
CA LYS A 146 -24.12 9.90 -9.92
C LYS A 146 -23.89 9.17 -11.24
N ASP A 147 -23.34 9.84 -12.24
CA ASP A 147 -23.07 9.29 -13.57
C ASP A 147 -22.05 8.14 -13.55
N ASN A 148 -21.14 8.18 -12.59
CA ASN A 148 -20.11 7.15 -12.37
C ASN A 148 -20.51 6.11 -11.32
N TRP A 149 -21.75 6.12 -10.85
CA TRP A 149 -22.30 5.15 -9.90
C TRP A 149 -21.48 5.02 -8.61
N VAL A 150 -20.97 6.15 -8.12
CA VAL A 150 -20.32 6.23 -6.81
C VAL A 150 -21.38 6.00 -5.73
N PRO A 151 -21.16 5.14 -4.71
CA PRO A 151 -22.09 4.96 -3.61
C PRO A 151 -22.45 6.28 -2.94
N GLU A 152 -23.74 6.50 -2.66
CA GLU A 152 -24.23 7.76 -2.08
C GLU A 152 -23.72 7.98 -0.65
N ASP A 153 -23.49 6.91 0.08
CA ASP A 153 -22.96 6.91 1.44
C ASP A 153 -21.43 7.02 1.51
N LEU A 154 -20.74 7.00 0.36
CA LEU A 154 -19.30 7.14 0.33
C LEU A 154 -18.88 8.54 0.79
N THR A 155 -18.08 8.60 1.84
CA THR A 155 -17.47 9.82 2.36
C THR A 155 -15.99 9.90 2.00
N PHE A 156 -15.43 11.12 2.07
CA PHE A 156 -14.00 11.31 1.86
C PHE A 156 -13.18 10.55 2.89
N GLN A 157 -12.19 9.81 2.40
CA GLN A 157 -11.18 9.14 3.22
C GLN A 157 -9.80 9.36 2.62
N THR A 158 -8.82 9.60 3.46
CA THR A 158 -7.42 9.65 3.05
C THR A 158 -6.91 8.24 2.68
N LYS A 159 -5.83 8.14 1.91
CA LYS A 159 -5.21 6.84 1.59
C LYS A 159 -4.87 6.01 2.85
N PRO A 160 -4.28 6.60 3.93
CA PRO A 160 -4.07 5.86 5.18
C PRO A 160 -5.36 5.33 5.83
N GLN A 161 -6.45 6.07 5.81
CA GLN A 161 -7.75 5.60 6.34
C GLN A 161 -8.30 4.41 5.53
N ILE A 162 -8.22 4.49 4.21
CA ILE A 162 -8.59 3.37 3.32
C ILE A 162 -7.69 2.16 3.60
N ALA A 163 -6.39 2.37 3.72
CA ALA A 163 -5.43 1.31 4.00
C ALA A 163 -5.74 0.59 5.32
N LEU A 164 -6.04 1.33 6.39
CA LEU A 164 -6.42 0.77 7.69
C LEU A 164 -7.68 -0.09 7.59
N GLU A 165 -8.71 0.40 6.92
CA GLU A 165 -9.96 -0.35 6.73
C GLU A 165 -9.71 -1.66 6.00
N LEU A 166 -8.94 -1.63 4.89
CA LEU A 166 -8.62 -2.82 4.12
C LEU A 166 -7.76 -3.81 4.91
N ILE A 167 -6.74 -3.33 5.64
CA ILE A 167 -5.88 -4.18 6.48
C ILE A 167 -6.70 -4.86 7.57
N HIS A 168 -7.55 -4.11 8.30
CA HIS A 168 -8.40 -4.67 9.35
C HIS A 168 -9.37 -5.71 8.78
N ARG A 169 -9.99 -5.44 7.63
CA ARG A 169 -10.87 -6.39 6.93
C ARG A 169 -10.14 -7.68 6.58
N VAL A 170 -8.95 -7.60 5.99
CA VAL A 170 -8.14 -8.77 5.65
C VAL A 170 -7.72 -9.55 6.91
N ALA A 171 -7.24 -8.87 7.94
CA ALA A 171 -6.85 -9.50 9.20
C ALA A 171 -8.00 -10.25 9.87
N GLN A 172 -9.23 -9.70 9.82
CA GLN A 172 -10.43 -10.31 10.39
C GLN A 172 -10.84 -11.61 9.68
N THR A 173 -10.52 -11.79 8.40
CA THR A 173 -10.83 -13.05 7.68
C THR A 173 -10.07 -14.24 8.24
N ARG A 174 -8.92 -14.04 8.85
CA ARG A 174 -7.96 -15.06 9.30
C ARG A 174 -7.47 -16.02 8.20
N LEU A 175 -7.78 -15.72 6.96
CA LEU A 175 -7.32 -16.52 5.80
C LEU A 175 -5.83 -16.34 5.54
N PHE A 176 -5.27 -15.17 5.90
CA PHE A 176 -3.89 -14.80 5.67
C PHE A 176 -3.19 -14.53 7.00
N PRO A 177 -2.83 -15.62 7.74
CA PRO A 177 -2.07 -15.46 8.97
C PRO A 177 -0.73 -14.80 8.67
N GLY A 178 -0.24 -14.03 9.60
CA GLY A 178 1.03 -13.35 9.41
C GLY A 178 1.55 -12.75 10.70
N ARG A 179 2.81 -12.42 10.68
CA ARG A 179 3.48 -11.77 11.80
C ARG A 179 3.68 -10.27 11.56
N TRP A 180 3.60 -9.84 10.29
CA TRP A 180 4.03 -8.53 9.86
C TRP A 180 2.96 -7.79 9.06
N ILE A 181 2.98 -6.46 9.18
CA ILE A 181 2.33 -5.55 8.24
C ILE A 181 3.41 -4.68 7.62
N GLY A 182 3.54 -4.72 6.29
CA GLY A 182 4.50 -3.97 5.51
C GLY A 182 3.87 -2.77 4.80
N CYS A 183 4.53 -1.62 4.81
CA CYS A 183 4.09 -0.45 4.05
C CYS A 183 5.27 0.40 3.57
N ASP A 184 5.02 1.22 2.53
CA ASP A 184 5.98 2.19 2.02
C ASP A 184 6.09 3.44 2.90
N ALA A 185 6.96 4.39 2.52
CA ALA A 185 7.18 5.61 3.28
C ALA A 185 5.99 6.61 3.24
N THR A 186 5.01 6.40 2.36
CA THR A 186 3.78 7.21 2.34
C THR A 186 2.94 6.92 3.58
N PHE A 187 2.79 5.64 3.90
CA PHE A 187 2.07 5.18 5.09
C PHE A 187 2.99 5.16 6.32
N GLY A 188 4.24 4.72 6.18
CA GLY A 188 5.19 4.58 7.28
C GLY A 188 5.65 5.89 7.93
N SER A 189 5.44 7.02 7.25
CA SER A 189 5.67 8.35 7.83
C SER A 189 4.50 8.87 8.67
N ASP A 190 3.36 8.20 8.64
CA ASP A 190 2.17 8.55 9.43
C ASP A 190 2.11 7.70 10.71
N ILE A 191 2.48 8.32 11.84
CA ILE A 191 2.49 7.61 13.13
C ILE A 191 1.10 7.18 13.58
N HIS A 192 0.05 7.97 13.25
CA HIS A 192 -1.34 7.60 13.59
C HIS A 192 -1.78 6.37 12.82
N PHE A 193 -1.36 6.24 11.56
CA PHE A 193 -1.57 5.03 10.78
C PHE A 193 -0.89 3.83 11.47
N LEU A 194 0.39 3.95 11.81
CA LEU A 194 1.15 2.87 12.46
C LEU A 194 0.57 2.47 13.82
N GLU A 195 0.11 3.42 14.62
CA GLU A 195 -0.51 3.15 15.92
C GLU A 195 -1.90 2.51 15.82
N SER A 196 -2.58 2.69 14.68
CA SER A 196 -3.93 2.16 14.42
C SER A 196 -3.93 0.79 13.76
N LEU A 197 -2.76 0.23 13.41
CA LEU A 197 -2.64 -1.11 12.88
C LEU A 197 -3.10 -2.18 13.89
N PRO A 198 -3.60 -3.36 13.43
CA PRO A 198 -3.98 -4.46 14.28
C PRO A 198 -2.83 -4.87 15.22
N LYS A 199 -3.12 -4.99 16.53
CA LYS A 199 -2.11 -5.15 17.58
C LYS A 199 -1.44 -6.53 17.60
N ASP A 200 -2.03 -7.51 16.93
CA ASP A 200 -1.49 -8.87 16.80
C ASP A 200 -0.33 -8.96 15.79
N TYR A 201 -0.05 -7.87 15.08
CA TYR A 201 1.01 -7.80 14.07
C TYR A 201 2.09 -6.81 14.47
N TYR A 202 3.32 -7.12 14.09
CA TYR A 202 4.40 -6.14 14.04
C TYR A 202 4.37 -5.41 12.71
N TYR A 203 4.64 -4.12 12.70
CA TYR A 203 4.82 -3.44 11.44
C TYR A 203 6.29 -3.41 11.00
N PHE A 204 6.50 -3.38 9.70
CA PHE A 204 7.76 -3.07 9.03
C PHE A 204 7.49 -1.99 7.99
N ALA A 205 7.71 -0.73 8.38
CA ALA A 205 7.26 0.44 7.66
C ALA A 205 8.45 1.25 7.13
N ASP A 206 8.57 1.38 5.79
CA ASP A 206 9.62 2.23 5.23
C ASP A 206 9.39 3.69 5.62
N VAL A 207 10.49 4.42 5.84
CA VAL A 207 10.48 5.84 6.17
C VAL A 207 11.46 6.61 5.30
N ARG A 208 11.19 7.92 5.16
CA ARG A 208 12.02 8.80 4.33
C ARG A 208 13.37 9.07 4.99
N SER A 209 14.40 9.30 4.20
CA SER A 209 15.77 9.56 4.68
C SER A 209 15.91 10.76 5.63
N HIS A 210 15.02 11.74 5.50
CA HIS A 210 14.98 12.93 6.37
C HIS A 210 14.12 12.76 7.64
N THR A 211 13.54 11.56 7.86
CA THR A 211 12.77 11.27 9.08
C THR A 211 13.66 11.45 10.29
N GLN A 212 13.16 12.20 11.29
CA GLN A 212 13.91 12.57 12.48
C GLN A 212 13.63 11.61 13.64
N VAL A 213 14.68 11.27 14.38
CA VAL A 213 14.61 10.39 15.55
C VAL A 213 15.60 10.84 16.64
N PHE A 214 15.34 10.39 17.87
CA PHE A 214 16.28 10.47 18.97
C PHE A 214 16.86 9.08 19.26
N LEU A 215 18.18 8.98 19.43
CA LEU A 215 18.85 7.72 19.83
C LEU A 215 18.63 7.37 21.31
N LYS A 216 18.28 8.36 22.13
CA LYS A 216 17.89 8.21 23.54
C LYS A 216 16.72 9.13 23.80
N LYS A 217 15.76 8.73 24.66
CA LYS A 217 14.61 9.57 25.01
C LYS A 217 15.08 10.82 25.73
N PRO A 218 14.94 12.02 25.13
CA PRO A 218 15.30 13.26 25.80
C PRO A 218 14.26 13.64 26.86
N LYS A 219 14.68 14.46 27.83
CA LYS A 219 13.74 15.03 28.79
C LYS A 219 12.95 16.17 28.13
N VAL A 220 11.65 16.19 28.37
CA VAL A 220 10.72 17.22 27.91
C VAL A 220 10.03 17.87 29.11
N GLN A 221 9.74 19.14 29.02
CA GLN A 221 9.04 19.88 30.06
C GLN A 221 8.27 21.07 29.48
N VAL A 222 7.26 21.53 30.18
CA VAL A 222 6.67 22.85 29.89
C VAL A 222 7.67 23.90 30.45
N PRO A 223 8.16 24.84 29.61
CA PRO A 223 9.09 25.86 30.09
C PRO A 223 8.55 26.62 31.28
N PRO A 224 9.40 26.96 32.27
CA PRO A 224 8.97 27.80 33.41
C PRO A 224 8.47 29.15 32.89
N TYR A 225 7.42 29.66 33.53
CA TYR A 225 6.89 30.97 33.18
C TYR A 225 7.86 32.09 33.61
N SER A 226 8.28 32.90 32.67
CA SER A 226 9.24 34.02 32.91
C SER A 226 8.62 35.26 33.57
N GLY A 227 7.32 35.24 33.86
CA GLY A 227 6.60 36.40 34.40
C GLY A 227 6.14 37.43 33.36
N ARG A 228 6.49 37.25 32.08
CA ARG A 228 6.11 38.15 30.98
C ARG A 228 5.46 37.39 29.85
N GLY A 229 4.42 37.94 29.24
CA GLY A 229 3.71 37.34 28.09
C GLY A 229 2.77 36.21 28.49
N ARG A 230 2.38 35.38 27.48
CA ARG A 230 1.48 34.25 27.69
C ARG A 230 2.19 33.08 28.37
N LYS A 231 1.61 32.52 29.43
CA LYS A 231 2.14 31.35 30.13
C LYS A 231 2.34 30.19 29.16
N PRO A 232 3.53 29.57 29.08
CA PRO A 232 3.77 28.40 28.25
C PRO A 232 2.83 27.24 28.61
N LYS A 233 2.30 26.54 27.58
CA LYS A 233 1.44 25.36 27.78
C LYS A 233 1.96 24.16 27.02
N ARG A 234 2.90 24.34 26.08
CA ARG A 234 3.40 23.29 25.21
C ARG A 234 4.70 22.70 25.76
N LEU A 235 4.80 21.37 25.67
CA LEU A 235 6.04 20.67 25.95
C LEU A 235 7.14 21.12 24.98
N GLN A 236 8.35 21.19 25.47
CA GLN A 236 9.57 21.48 24.72
C GLN A 236 10.70 20.60 25.27
N LEU A 237 11.76 20.42 24.49
CA LEU A 237 12.98 19.78 25.00
C LEU A 237 13.55 20.62 26.16
N SER A 238 13.91 19.96 27.24
CA SER A 238 14.62 20.63 28.34
C SER A 238 15.96 21.17 27.86
N SER A 239 16.47 22.21 28.50
CA SER A 239 17.78 22.80 28.16
C SER A 239 18.88 21.74 28.18
N GLY A 240 19.78 21.78 27.18
CA GLY A 240 20.91 20.87 27.07
C GLY A 240 20.54 19.45 26.53
N GLN A 241 19.29 19.21 26.21
CA GLN A 241 18.91 17.91 25.59
C GLN A 241 19.33 17.84 24.12
N PRO A 242 19.70 16.64 23.61
CA PRO A 242 20.10 16.48 22.23
C PRO A 242 18.94 16.81 21.29
N GLN A 243 19.23 17.41 20.14
CA GLN A 243 18.29 17.59 19.05
C GLN A 243 18.06 16.26 18.28
N PRO A 244 16.90 16.09 17.62
CA PRO A 244 16.67 14.93 16.81
C PRO A 244 17.62 14.90 15.60
N GLN A 245 18.02 13.71 15.18
CA GLN A 245 18.88 13.48 14.02
C GLN A 245 18.07 12.81 12.90
N THR A 246 18.44 13.06 11.65
CA THR A 246 17.82 12.30 10.55
C THR A 246 18.33 10.86 10.54
N VAL A 247 17.49 9.93 10.07
CA VAL A 247 17.90 8.53 9.92
C VAL A 247 19.06 8.39 8.93
N ALA A 248 19.18 9.31 7.96
CA ALA A 248 20.31 9.37 7.04
C ALA A 248 21.62 9.74 7.75
N ASP A 249 21.60 10.69 8.71
CA ASP A 249 22.78 11.08 9.47
C ASP A 249 23.23 9.96 10.40
N ILE A 250 22.29 9.20 10.97
CA ILE A 250 22.61 7.99 11.76
C ILE A 250 23.33 6.96 10.89
N ALA A 251 22.86 6.71 9.65
CA ALA A 251 23.51 5.77 8.75
C ALA A 251 24.93 6.18 8.36
N ARG A 252 25.20 7.49 8.26
CA ARG A 252 26.54 8.03 7.95
C ARG A 252 27.45 8.08 9.17
N SER A 253 26.91 7.99 10.38
CA SER A 253 27.66 8.17 11.60
C SER A 253 28.58 6.97 11.88
N ARG A 254 29.67 7.20 12.62
CA ARG A 254 30.55 6.13 13.12
C ARG A 254 29.85 5.16 14.08
N LYS A 255 28.66 5.50 14.57
CA LYS A 255 27.83 4.62 15.41
C LYS A 255 27.16 3.53 14.60
N CYS A 256 27.00 3.69 13.28
CA CYS A 256 26.39 2.71 12.40
C CYS A 256 27.36 1.55 12.14
N ARG A 257 27.14 0.47 12.86
CA ARG A 257 27.91 -0.79 12.69
C ARG A 257 27.19 -1.69 11.70
N TRP A 258 27.70 -1.68 10.48
CA TRP A 258 27.17 -2.48 9.39
C TRP A 258 27.51 -3.97 9.58
N LYS A 259 26.53 -4.84 9.32
CA LYS A 259 26.70 -6.29 9.23
C LYS A 259 26.32 -6.74 7.82
N SER A 260 27.22 -7.49 7.15
CA SER A 260 26.87 -8.12 5.87
C SER A 260 26.00 -9.34 6.12
N VAL A 261 24.91 -9.44 5.38
CA VAL A 261 23.92 -10.53 5.47
C VAL A 261 23.52 -10.99 4.07
N ILE A 262 23.22 -12.26 3.91
CA ILE A 262 22.52 -12.79 2.74
C ILE A 262 21.03 -12.65 3.02
N LEU A 263 20.32 -11.92 2.18
CA LEU A 263 18.87 -11.66 2.34
C LEU A 263 18.03 -12.74 1.68
N ALA A 264 18.45 -13.21 0.52
CA ALA A 264 17.77 -14.25 -0.26
C ALA A 264 18.73 -14.84 -1.29
N GLU A 265 18.39 -16.00 -1.83
CA GLU A 265 19.01 -16.54 -3.05
C GLU A 265 18.30 -15.92 -4.26
N GLY A 266 19.08 -15.35 -5.16
CA GLY A 266 18.58 -14.75 -6.40
C GLY A 266 19.02 -15.55 -7.63
N ALA A 267 18.38 -15.35 -8.77
CA ALA A 267 18.70 -16.04 -10.03
C ALA A 267 20.16 -15.83 -10.51
N LYS A 268 20.81 -14.75 -10.06
CA LYS A 268 22.22 -14.41 -10.37
C LYS A 268 23.17 -14.60 -9.18
N GLY A 269 22.77 -15.37 -8.17
CA GLY A 269 23.51 -15.60 -6.93
C GLY A 269 22.90 -14.89 -5.71
N PRO A 270 23.52 -15.02 -4.53
CA PRO A 270 22.96 -14.51 -3.28
C PRO A 270 22.78 -12.99 -3.28
N ILE A 271 21.63 -12.53 -2.81
CA ILE A 271 21.36 -11.11 -2.60
C ILE A 271 21.98 -10.69 -1.28
N VAL A 272 23.12 -10.02 -1.35
CA VAL A 272 23.87 -9.55 -0.18
C VAL A 272 23.54 -8.09 0.10
N ALA A 273 23.35 -7.75 1.36
CA ALA A 273 23.20 -6.36 1.81
C ALA A 273 23.97 -6.11 3.11
N GLN A 274 24.27 -4.85 3.38
CA GLN A 274 24.73 -4.39 4.67
C GLN A 274 23.53 -3.89 5.47
N VAL A 275 23.41 -4.34 6.72
CA VAL A 275 22.31 -3.95 7.61
C VAL A 275 22.82 -3.42 8.93
N ALA A 276 22.06 -2.49 9.51
CA ALA A 276 22.25 -2.02 10.87
C ALA A 276 20.88 -1.78 11.53
N ARG A 277 20.81 -1.86 12.87
CA ARG A 277 19.59 -1.52 13.58
C ARG A 277 19.88 -0.71 14.84
N PHE A 278 18.94 0.15 15.19
CA PHE A 278 18.99 1.00 16.37
C PHE A 278 17.62 1.02 17.03
N LEU A 279 17.59 1.01 18.36
CA LEU A 279 16.37 1.38 19.06
C LEU A 279 16.33 2.91 19.16
N VAL A 280 15.25 3.51 18.64
CA VAL A 280 15.12 4.96 18.49
C VAL A 280 13.75 5.44 18.95
N TYR A 281 13.64 6.73 19.26
CA TYR A 281 12.36 7.39 19.51
C TYR A 281 12.06 8.30 18.32
N PRO A 282 11.01 8.00 17.52
CA PRO A 282 10.59 8.88 16.43
C PRO A 282 10.34 10.30 16.93
N SER A 283 10.71 11.30 16.13
CA SER A 283 10.48 12.71 16.47
C SER A 283 9.22 13.23 15.80
N ARG A 284 8.33 13.83 16.57
CA ARG A 284 7.15 14.54 16.07
C ARG A 284 7.19 15.98 16.56
N ASN A 285 7.22 16.93 15.62
CA ASN A 285 7.32 18.36 15.94
C ASN A 285 8.49 18.69 16.89
N GLY A 286 9.63 17.99 16.73
CA GLY A 286 10.82 18.17 17.57
C GLY A 286 10.76 17.50 18.95
N LEU A 287 9.69 16.77 19.27
CA LEU A 287 9.52 16.03 20.53
C LEU A 287 9.62 14.52 20.30
N PRO A 288 10.13 13.76 21.29
CA PRO A 288 10.22 12.32 21.19
C PRO A 288 8.84 11.67 21.30
N HIS A 289 8.63 10.60 20.54
CA HIS A 289 7.51 9.68 20.76
C HIS A 289 7.65 8.98 22.13
N ASP A 290 6.54 8.55 22.71
CA ASP A 290 6.54 7.91 24.02
C ASP A 290 7.22 6.55 24.03
N SER A 291 7.03 5.77 22.99
CA SER A 291 7.60 4.44 22.80
C SER A 291 8.78 4.47 21.83
N SER A 292 9.77 3.62 22.09
CA SER A 292 10.85 3.37 21.14
C SER A 292 10.42 2.35 20.08
N VAL A 293 11.03 2.47 18.92
CA VAL A 293 10.88 1.53 17.81
C VAL A 293 12.24 1.17 17.25
N TRP A 294 12.33 0.05 16.55
CA TRP A 294 13.51 -0.28 15.77
C TRP A 294 13.60 0.63 14.55
N LEU A 295 14.74 1.26 14.35
CA LEU A 295 15.18 1.77 13.06
C LEU A 295 16.04 0.68 12.42
N PHE A 296 15.54 0.05 11.37
CA PHE A 296 16.28 -0.88 10.54
C PHE A 296 16.81 -0.15 9.31
N ILE A 297 18.11 -0.29 9.04
CA ILE A 297 18.80 0.37 7.93
C ILE A 297 19.38 -0.73 7.05
N ARG A 298 19.04 -0.71 5.75
CA ARG A 298 19.53 -1.65 4.75
C ARG A 298 20.23 -0.90 3.62
N LYS A 299 21.47 -1.26 3.35
CA LYS A 299 22.26 -0.76 2.23
C LYS A 299 22.42 -1.90 1.22
N ALA A 300 21.87 -1.73 0.03
CA ALA A 300 21.97 -2.68 -1.07
C ALA A 300 23.38 -2.62 -1.73
N SER A 301 23.70 -3.60 -2.58
CA SER A 301 24.96 -3.67 -3.30
C SER A 301 25.21 -2.49 -4.25
N ASP A 302 24.12 -1.87 -4.78
CA ASP A 302 24.17 -0.64 -5.60
C ASP A 302 24.37 0.64 -4.78
N GLY A 303 24.53 0.51 -3.46
CA GLY A 303 24.75 1.62 -2.52
C GLY A 303 23.48 2.32 -2.05
N LYS A 304 22.28 1.97 -2.55
CA LYS A 304 21.02 2.54 -2.10
C LYS A 304 20.74 2.13 -0.66
N ILE A 305 20.31 3.11 0.15
CA ILE A 305 19.98 2.89 1.56
C ILE A 305 18.46 3.05 1.74
N LYS A 306 17.85 2.02 2.32
CA LYS A 306 16.44 2.05 2.79
C LYS A 306 16.41 2.11 4.31
N PHE A 307 15.41 2.81 4.84
CA PHE A 307 15.17 2.99 6.26
C PHE A 307 13.78 2.50 6.58
N SER A 308 13.64 1.71 7.64
CA SER A 308 12.33 1.19 8.05
C SER A 308 12.18 1.26 9.57
N PHE A 309 10.98 1.57 10.05
CA PHE A 309 10.61 1.43 11.44
C PHE A 309 9.93 0.09 11.69
N SER A 310 10.09 -0.42 12.92
CA SER A 310 9.36 -1.60 13.38
C SER A 310 9.10 -1.54 14.87
N ASN A 311 7.89 -1.91 15.29
CA ASN A 311 7.50 -2.08 16.70
C ASN A 311 7.76 -3.50 17.21
N ALA A 312 8.55 -4.29 16.50
CA ALA A 312 8.94 -5.62 16.96
C ALA A 312 9.62 -5.56 18.34
N PRO A 313 9.51 -6.61 19.18
CA PRO A 313 10.08 -6.63 20.51
C PRO A 313 11.60 -6.49 20.49
N ASN A 314 12.19 -6.10 21.63
CA ASN A 314 13.62 -5.79 21.71
C ASN A 314 14.52 -7.00 21.47
N ASP A 315 14.04 -8.20 21.73
CA ASP A 315 14.71 -9.48 21.53
C ASP A 315 14.54 -10.05 20.11
N MET A 316 13.78 -9.34 19.23
CA MET A 316 13.58 -9.76 17.85
C MET A 316 14.93 -10.05 17.17
N PRO A 317 15.16 -11.26 16.64
CA PRO A 317 16.40 -11.59 15.96
C PRO A 317 16.62 -10.72 14.70
N LEU A 318 17.88 -10.36 14.44
CA LEU A 318 18.20 -9.54 13.27
C LEU A 318 17.81 -10.22 11.95
N TRP A 319 17.96 -11.53 11.87
CA TRP A 319 17.64 -12.28 10.66
C TRP A 319 16.13 -12.26 10.33
N GLU A 320 15.25 -12.21 11.34
CA GLU A 320 13.80 -12.06 11.12
C GLU A 320 13.46 -10.67 10.54
N MET A 321 14.12 -9.63 11.04
CA MET A 321 13.97 -8.29 10.45
C MET A 321 14.51 -8.22 9.03
N CYS A 322 15.58 -8.94 8.72
CA CYS A 322 16.10 -9.08 7.36
C CYS A 322 15.06 -9.74 6.44
N LYS A 323 14.43 -10.85 6.87
CA LYS A 323 13.32 -11.48 6.13
C LYS A 323 12.15 -10.53 5.93
N ALA A 324 11.67 -9.87 6.99
CA ALA A 324 10.60 -8.88 6.90
C ALA A 324 10.91 -7.78 5.89
N SER A 325 12.17 -7.31 5.82
CA SER A 325 12.59 -6.28 4.87
C SER A 325 12.47 -6.69 3.39
N MET A 326 12.42 -7.99 3.10
CA MET A 326 12.25 -8.53 1.75
C MET A 326 10.78 -8.82 1.40
N MET A 327 9.97 -9.14 2.40
CA MET A 327 8.55 -9.49 2.19
C MET A 327 7.67 -8.29 1.79
N ARG A 328 8.14 -7.04 1.92
CA ARG A 328 7.38 -5.86 1.46
C ARG A 328 7.40 -5.71 -0.06
N TRP A 329 8.52 -6.05 -0.71
CA TRP A 329 8.71 -5.81 -2.15
C TRP A 329 7.71 -6.55 -3.07
N PRO A 330 7.22 -7.77 -2.77
CA PRO A 330 6.32 -8.50 -3.66
C PRO A 330 5.03 -7.76 -4.05
N ILE A 331 4.53 -6.81 -3.27
CA ILE A 331 3.35 -6.02 -3.69
C ILE A 331 3.68 -5.11 -4.89
N GLU A 332 4.91 -4.56 -4.93
CA GLU A 332 5.39 -3.78 -6.09
C GLU A 332 5.49 -4.67 -7.33
N GLN A 333 5.93 -5.93 -7.15
CA GLN A 333 5.97 -6.92 -8.23
C GLN A 333 4.57 -7.29 -8.73
N CYS A 334 3.57 -7.42 -7.85
CA CYS A 334 2.18 -7.61 -8.28
C CYS A 334 1.71 -6.49 -9.20
N PHE A 335 2.06 -5.24 -8.91
CA PHE A 335 1.70 -4.11 -9.78
C PHE A 335 2.45 -4.13 -11.12
N GLU A 336 3.73 -4.47 -11.10
CA GLU A 336 4.55 -4.59 -12.30
C GLU A 336 4.02 -5.69 -13.23
N GLU A 337 3.76 -6.87 -12.69
CA GLU A 337 3.17 -8.00 -13.42
C GLU A 337 1.73 -7.70 -13.88
N GLY A 338 0.91 -7.12 -13.00
CA GLY A 338 -0.45 -6.72 -13.31
C GLY A 338 -0.53 -5.74 -14.48
N LYS A 339 0.30 -4.70 -14.48
CA LYS A 339 0.37 -3.72 -15.58
C LYS A 339 1.03 -4.32 -16.84
N GLY A 340 2.18 -4.96 -16.68
CA GLY A 340 2.98 -5.43 -17.80
C GLY A 340 2.41 -6.65 -18.51
N GLN A 341 1.71 -7.52 -17.80
CA GLN A 341 1.25 -8.81 -18.36
C GLN A 341 -0.28 -8.93 -18.44
N LEU A 342 -1.01 -8.39 -17.44
CA LEU A 342 -2.46 -8.57 -17.33
C LEU A 342 -3.27 -7.34 -17.75
N GLY A 343 -2.62 -6.21 -18.10
CA GLY A 343 -3.30 -4.99 -18.53
C GLY A 343 -4.08 -4.30 -17.41
N MET A 344 -3.57 -4.35 -16.18
CA MET A 344 -4.17 -3.71 -15.00
C MET A 344 -4.43 -2.21 -15.20
N ASP A 345 -3.70 -1.54 -16.08
CA ASP A 345 -3.86 -0.13 -16.44
C ASP A 345 -4.48 0.12 -17.83
N HIS A 346 -4.78 -0.96 -18.60
CA HIS A 346 -5.35 -0.86 -19.95
C HIS A 346 -6.85 -0.56 -19.98
N TYR A 347 -7.52 -0.60 -18.84
CA TYR A 347 -8.97 -0.39 -18.77
C TYR A 347 -9.38 1.03 -19.17
N GLU A 348 -10.51 1.12 -19.88
CA GLU A 348 -11.15 2.37 -20.32
C GLU A 348 -12.45 2.65 -19.56
N HIS A 349 -12.77 1.81 -18.59
CA HIS A 349 -13.96 1.97 -17.77
C HIS A 349 -13.90 3.25 -16.94
N ARG A 350 -15.06 3.92 -16.80
CA ARG A 350 -15.13 5.21 -16.09
C ARG A 350 -15.84 5.12 -14.74
N SER A 351 -16.68 4.10 -14.54
CA SER A 351 -17.54 4.01 -13.36
C SER A 351 -16.88 3.32 -12.17
N TRP A 352 -17.36 3.64 -10.98
CA TRP A 352 -16.93 3.03 -9.72
C TRP A 352 -17.03 1.51 -9.71
N PRO A 353 -18.18 0.88 -10.06
CA PRO A 353 -18.24 -0.57 -10.08
C PRO A 353 -17.27 -1.21 -11.06
N ALA A 354 -17.12 -0.61 -12.26
CA ALA A 354 -16.26 -1.18 -13.28
C ALA A 354 -14.78 -1.17 -12.88
N TRP A 355 -14.33 -0.13 -12.17
CA TRP A 355 -12.98 -0.08 -11.62
C TRP A 355 -12.74 -1.23 -10.63
N HIS A 356 -13.63 -1.40 -9.62
CA HIS A 356 -13.47 -2.46 -8.63
C HIS A 356 -13.54 -3.85 -9.25
N ARG A 357 -14.44 -4.04 -10.21
CA ARG A 357 -14.59 -5.29 -10.95
C ARG A 357 -13.37 -5.67 -11.79
N HIS A 358 -12.65 -4.68 -12.28
CA HIS A 358 -11.41 -4.90 -13.03
C HIS A 358 -10.23 -5.24 -12.10
N MET A 359 -10.21 -4.71 -10.87
CA MET A 359 -9.10 -4.86 -9.94
C MET A 359 -9.18 -6.15 -9.07
N ILE A 360 -10.27 -6.89 -9.15
CA ILE A 360 -10.41 -8.22 -8.54
C ILE A 360 -9.82 -9.30 -9.44
#